data_0a92eae5dafe655115509f1218c4a4db
#
_entry.id   0a92eae5dafe655115509f1218c4a4db
#
_cell.length_a   1.000
_cell.length_b   1.000
_cell.length_c   1.000
_cell.angle_alpha   90.00
_cell.angle_beta   90.00
_cell.angle_gamma   90.00
#
_symmetry.space_group_name_H-M   'P 1'
#
loop_
_entity.id
_entity.type
_entity.pdbx_description
1 polymer ?
#
loop_
_entity_poly.entity_id
_entity_poly.type
_entity_poly.pdbx_seq_one_letter_code
_entity_poly.pdbx_strand_id
1 'polypeptide(L)'
;RWRIVITVCPRRRPRPTTRWTYLPAMTSPSADHFNLRVYYEDTDFCFRLREKGYRVLYQPASEVVHIEGLTSGTDLNSGAKQYQQVNQEIFKERWKATLANHLPNATTPLIASDRYRRGHVLYVDAVTPEPEKDSGSVDAVYAMRILIELGYRVHFIPGSNFAYWDQATRNLQKMGVEAVYHPFYSNMKQFL
;
A
#
# COMPACT_ATOMS: atom_id res chain seq x y z
N ARG A 1 19.05 -1.66 -2.22
CA ARG A 1 17.96 -2.06 -3.14
C ARG A 1 16.65 -1.50 -2.61
N TRP A 2 16.05 -0.59 -3.33
CA TRP A 2 14.73 -0.06 -2.99
C TRP A 2 13.71 -0.60 -3.97
N ARG A 3 12.54 -0.96 -3.47
CA ARG A 3 11.45 -1.46 -4.29
C ARG A 3 10.25 -0.54 -4.09
N ILE A 4 9.96 0.30 -5.05
CA ILE A 4 8.73 1.10 -5.05
C ILE A 4 8.02 0.85 -6.38
N VAL A 5 6.85 0.24 -6.33
CA VAL A 5 5.89 0.28 -7.41
C VAL A 5 4.66 0.99 -6.93
N ILE A 6 4.36 2.10 -7.56
CA ILE A 6 3.14 2.84 -7.33
C ILE A 6 2.05 2.18 -8.17
N THR A 7 1.24 1.34 -7.55
CA THR A 7 0.03 0.85 -8.18
C THR A 7 -1.12 1.80 -7.84
N VAL A 8 -1.63 2.49 -8.83
CA VAL A 8 -2.77 3.39 -8.68
C VAL A 8 -4.05 2.59 -8.84
N CYS A 9 -4.83 2.46 -7.76
CA CYS A 9 -6.12 1.79 -7.79
C CYS A 9 -7.19 2.72 -7.21
N PRO A 10 -8.32 2.97 -7.91
CA PRO A 10 -9.40 3.79 -7.37
C PRO A 10 -10.01 3.12 -6.13
N ARG A 11 -10.36 3.92 -5.12
CA ARG A 11 -11.03 3.44 -3.90
C ARG A 11 -12.47 2.99 -4.13
N ARG A 12 -13.07 3.33 -5.27
CA ARG A 12 -14.45 2.93 -5.61
C ARG A 12 -14.43 1.66 -6.44
N ARG A 13 -15.40 0.78 -6.18
CA ARG A 13 -15.60 -0.57 -6.73
C ARG A 13 -15.11 -0.71 -8.18
N PRO A 14 -14.21 -1.64 -8.47
CA PRO A 14 -13.98 -2.03 -9.85
C PRO A 14 -15.19 -2.83 -10.34
N ARG A 15 -15.76 -2.44 -11.47
CA ARG A 15 -16.41 -3.41 -12.33
C ARG A 15 -15.35 -4.44 -12.75
N PRO A 16 -15.69 -5.72 -12.95
CA PRO A 16 -14.70 -6.77 -13.20
C PRO A 16 -14.16 -6.71 -14.63
N THR A 17 -13.33 -5.71 -14.90
CA THR A 17 -12.46 -5.67 -16.08
C THR A 17 -11.16 -5.05 -15.63
N THR A 18 -10.27 -5.89 -15.14
CA THR A 18 -8.89 -5.52 -14.81
C THR A 18 -8.11 -5.24 -16.10
N ARG A 19 -8.30 -4.09 -16.67
CA ARG A 19 -7.34 -3.55 -17.61
C ARG A 19 -6.33 -2.75 -16.80
N TRP A 20 -5.12 -3.24 -16.71
CA TRP A 20 -3.98 -2.48 -16.22
C TRP A 20 -3.74 -1.34 -17.20
N THR A 21 -4.27 -0.18 -16.92
CA THR A 21 -3.90 1.01 -17.69
C THR A 21 -2.63 1.57 -17.06
N TYR A 22 -1.52 1.46 -17.77
CA TYR A 22 -0.45 2.44 -17.63
C TYR A 22 -1.11 3.80 -17.76
N LEU A 23 -1.09 4.60 -16.70
CA LEU A 23 -1.41 6.01 -16.85
C LEU A 23 -0.36 6.58 -17.81
N PRO A 24 -0.74 7.09 -18.98
CA PRO A 24 0.19 7.89 -19.76
C PRO A 24 0.69 8.99 -18.84
N ALA A 25 1.97 9.36 -18.97
CA ALA A 25 2.55 10.46 -18.23
C ALA A 25 1.53 11.59 -18.20
N MET A 26 0.94 11.84 -17.02
CA MET A 26 -0.08 12.88 -16.91
C MET A 26 0.61 14.18 -17.27
N THR A 27 0.37 14.65 -18.50
CA THR A 27 0.68 16.02 -18.88
C THR A 27 -0.05 16.91 -17.90
N SER A 28 0.70 17.61 -17.10
CA SER A 28 0.24 18.41 -15.99
C SER A 28 -0.78 19.44 -16.43
N PRO A 29 -1.92 19.59 -15.74
CA PRO A 29 -2.67 20.82 -15.82
C PRO A 29 -1.93 21.86 -14.97
N SER A 30 -1.54 22.94 -15.61
CA SER A 30 -0.94 24.17 -15.10
C SER A 30 0.43 24.07 -14.42
N ALA A 31 1.34 24.89 -14.91
CA ALA A 31 2.75 24.99 -14.52
C ALA A 31 3.00 25.43 -13.05
N ASP A 32 1.97 25.76 -12.29
CA ASP A 32 2.08 26.37 -10.98
C ASP A 32 2.25 25.39 -9.81
N HIS A 33 2.22 24.08 -10.07
CA HIS A 33 2.27 23.06 -9.04
C HIS A 33 3.55 22.21 -8.99
N PHE A 34 4.51 22.46 -9.88
CA PHE A 34 5.72 21.63 -10.00
C PHE A 34 7.00 22.37 -9.54
N ASN A 35 7.04 22.81 -8.27
CA ASN A 35 8.30 23.31 -7.71
C ASN A 35 9.25 22.22 -7.18
N LEU A 36 8.82 20.96 -7.19
CA LEU A 36 9.65 19.82 -6.76
C LEU A 36 10.13 19.08 -8.01
N ARG A 37 11.16 19.58 -8.71
CA ARG A 37 11.68 18.96 -9.94
C ARG A 37 12.70 17.85 -9.69
N VAL A 38 13.35 17.85 -8.54
CA VAL A 38 14.37 16.87 -8.14
C VAL A 38 14.26 16.66 -6.64
N TYR A 39 14.10 15.42 -6.18
CA TYR A 39 13.80 15.02 -4.81
C TYR A 39 12.42 15.45 -4.30
N TYR A 40 11.74 14.53 -3.64
CA TYR A 40 10.37 14.62 -3.12
C TYR A 40 9.25 14.63 -4.18
N GLU A 41 9.55 14.68 -5.48
CA GLU A 41 8.56 14.65 -6.56
C GLU A 41 7.75 13.36 -6.56
N ASP A 42 8.39 12.22 -6.33
CA ASP A 42 7.76 10.89 -6.23
C ASP A 42 6.88 10.78 -4.97
N THR A 43 7.39 11.30 -3.85
CA THR A 43 6.66 11.32 -2.58
C THR A 43 5.46 12.26 -2.68
N ASP A 44 5.62 13.47 -3.20
CA ASP A 44 4.53 14.44 -3.44
C ASP A 44 3.47 13.85 -4.39
N PHE A 45 3.89 13.14 -5.43
CA PHE A 45 2.99 12.45 -6.33
C PHE A 45 2.14 11.39 -5.60
N CYS A 46 2.76 10.60 -4.73
CA CYS A 46 2.04 9.63 -3.90
C CYS A 46 1.01 10.27 -2.98
N PHE A 47 1.34 11.42 -2.38
CA PHE A 47 0.42 12.16 -1.52
C PHE A 47 -0.76 12.72 -2.31
N ARG A 48 -0.52 13.33 -3.47
CA ARG A 48 -1.59 13.83 -4.37
C ARG A 48 -2.50 12.72 -4.88
N LEU A 49 -1.96 11.54 -5.19
CA LEU A 49 -2.77 10.38 -5.55
C LEU A 49 -3.71 9.98 -4.41
N ARG A 50 -3.20 9.94 -3.17
CA ARG A 50 -4.03 9.63 -1.99
C ARG A 50 -5.11 10.68 -1.74
N GLU A 51 -4.80 11.97 -1.89
CA GLU A 51 -5.76 13.06 -1.79
C GLU A 51 -6.91 12.91 -2.79
N LYS A 52 -6.61 12.47 -4.02
CA LYS A 52 -7.60 12.14 -5.05
C LYS A 52 -8.32 10.80 -4.82
N GLY A 53 -8.09 10.13 -3.69
CA GLY A 53 -8.75 8.88 -3.33
C GLY A 53 -8.14 7.62 -3.95
N TYR A 54 -6.96 7.71 -4.57
CA TYR A 54 -6.25 6.53 -5.06
C TYR A 54 -5.48 5.83 -3.93
N ARG A 55 -5.18 4.56 -4.14
CA ARG A 55 -4.32 3.78 -3.26
C ARG A 55 -2.90 3.76 -3.82
N VAL A 56 -1.93 3.97 -2.95
CA VAL A 56 -0.51 3.76 -3.24
C VAL A 56 -0.10 2.46 -2.56
N LEU A 57 0.33 1.48 -3.34
CA LEU A 57 0.66 0.14 -2.88
C LEU A 57 2.15 -0.14 -3.06
N TYR A 58 2.73 -0.83 -2.09
CA TYR A 58 4.05 -1.43 -2.22
C TYR A 58 3.93 -2.77 -2.96
N GLN A 59 4.74 -2.97 -4.00
CA GLN A 59 4.79 -4.23 -4.76
C GLN A 59 6.16 -4.88 -4.58
N PRO A 60 6.29 -5.90 -3.72
CA PRO A 60 7.58 -6.50 -3.42
C PRO A 60 8.22 -7.26 -4.59
N ALA A 61 7.43 -7.71 -5.56
CA ALA A 61 7.93 -8.40 -6.74
C ALA A 61 8.55 -7.45 -7.79
N SER A 62 8.35 -6.14 -7.64
CA SER A 62 8.98 -5.16 -8.52
C SER A 62 10.31 -4.70 -7.92
N GLU A 63 11.39 -5.09 -8.55
CA GLU A 63 12.75 -4.74 -8.15
C GLU A 63 13.36 -3.74 -9.12
N VAL A 64 13.85 -2.63 -8.58
CA VAL A 64 14.62 -1.64 -9.33
C VAL A 64 16.01 -1.55 -8.71
N VAL A 65 17.05 -1.64 -9.52
CA VAL A 65 18.40 -1.38 -9.08
C VAL A 65 18.65 0.11 -9.18
N HIS A 66 18.79 0.77 -8.03
CA HIS A 66 19.16 2.17 -7.95
C HIS A 66 20.62 2.28 -7.50
N ILE A 67 21.47 2.84 -8.35
CA ILE A 67 22.88 3.08 -8.04
C ILE A 67 23.00 4.52 -7.55
N GLU A 68 23.09 4.68 -6.23
CA GLU A 68 23.20 6.00 -5.61
C GLU A 68 24.47 6.74 -6.08
N GLY A 69 24.32 8.05 -6.30
CA GLY A 69 25.43 8.94 -6.61
C GLY A 69 25.87 8.96 -8.07
N LEU A 70 25.38 8.05 -8.92
CA LEU A 70 25.82 7.98 -10.32
C LEU A 70 25.36 9.20 -11.15
N THR A 71 24.17 9.71 -10.87
CA THR A 71 23.55 10.82 -11.62
C THR A 71 23.53 12.15 -10.86
N SER A 72 23.47 12.11 -9.54
CA SER A 72 23.24 13.31 -8.71
C SER A 72 24.37 13.61 -7.71
N GLY A 73 25.46 12.83 -7.73
CA GLY A 73 26.55 12.98 -6.76
C GLY A 73 26.17 12.58 -5.34
N THR A 74 27.09 12.76 -4.40
CA THR A 74 26.88 12.46 -2.97
C THR A 74 26.91 13.72 -2.08
N ASP A 75 27.37 14.85 -2.59
CA ASP A 75 27.49 16.10 -1.85
C ASP A 75 26.14 16.83 -1.77
N LEU A 76 25.67 17.08 -0.54
CA LEU A 76 24.39 17.77 -0.26
C LEU A 76 24.42 19.26 -0.59
N ASN A 77 25.61 19.86 -0.75
CA ASN A 77 25.78 21.29 -0.99
C ASN A 77 25.98 21.64 -2.47
N SER A 78 26.01 20.65 -3.34
CA SER A 78 26.26 20.86 -4.76
C SER A 78 25.34 20.05 -5.67
N GLY A 79 25.22 20.48 -6.91
CA GLY A 79 24.42 19.78 -7.93
C GLY A 79 22.94 19.65 -7.57
N ALA A 80 22.34 18.53 -7.96
CA ALA A 80 20.92 18.27 -7.72
C ALA A 80 20.58 18.07 -6.23
N LYS A 81 21.54 17.63 -5.40
CA LYS A 81 21.30 17.34 -3.98
C LYS A 81 21.03 18.58 -3.12
N GLN A 82 21.47 19.77 -3.51
CA GLN A 82 21.13 21.00 -2.83
C GLN A 82 19.60 21.23 -2.76
N TYR A 83 18.86 20.75 -3.75
CA TYR A 83 17.40 20.85 -3.78
C TYR A 83 16.71 19.92 -2.77
N GLN A 84 17.41 18.92 -2.24
CA GLN A 84 16.82 17.97 -1.31
C GLN A 84 16.33 18.67 -0.02
N GLN A 85 17.12 19.57 0.53
CA GLN A 85 16.73 20.32 1.75
C GLN A 85 15.61 21.32 1.46
N VAL A 86 15.75 22.09 0.38
CA VAL A 86 14.73 23.09 -0.01
C VAL A 86 13.39 22.40 -0.28
N ASN A 87 13.40 21.32 -1.06
CA ASN A 87 12.19 20.59 -1.41
C ASN A 87 11.58 19.87 -0.21
N GLN A 88 12.39 19.47 0.77
CA GLN A 88 11.89 18.92 2.03
C GLN A 88 11.00 19.92 2.78
N GLU A 89 11.43 21.17 2.90
CA GLU A 89 10.64 22.18 3.58
C GLU A 89 9.37 22.55 2.79
N ILE A 90 9.46 22.66 1.47
CA ILE A 90 8.27 22.87 0.61
C ILE A 90 7.28 21.71 0.77
N PHE A 91 7.78 20.48 0.77
CA PHE A 91 6.95 19.29 0.96
C PHE A 91 6.29 19.27 2.34
N LYS A 92 7.03 19.56 3.41
CA LYS A 92 6.52 19.60 4.77
C LYS A 92 5.40 20.64 4.92
N GLU A 93 5.59 21.85 4.39
CA GLU A 93 4.58 22.91 4.49
C GLU A 93 3.33 22.56 3.68
N ARG A 94 3.50 22.06 2.44
CA ARG A 94 2.38 21.63 1.59
C ARG A 94 1.52 20.56 2.25
N TRP A 95 2.15 19.57 2.86
CA TRP A 95 1.46 18.42 3.42
C TRP A 95 1.33 18.43 4.94
N LYS A 96 1.53 19.60 5.57
CA LYS A 96 1.53 19.78 7.03
C LYS A 96 0.32 19.15 7.72
N ALA A 97 -0.88 19.40 7.22
CA ALA A 97 -2.11 18.84 7.78
C ALA A 97 -2.17 17.30 7.67
N THR A 98 -1.69 16.76 6.57
CA THR A 98 -1.62 15.29 6.34
C THR A 98 -0.53 14.69 7.22
N LEU A 99 0.64 15.31 7.28
CA LEU A 99 1.79 14.85 8.06
C LEU A 99 1.55 14.90 9.58
N ALA A 100 0.68 15.78 10.05
CA ALA A 100 0.29 15.84 11.47
C ALA A 100 -0.32 14.52 11.96
N ASN A 101 -0.89 13.71 11.07
CA ASN A 101 -1.42 12.39 11.37
C ASN A 101 -0.41 11.26 11.14
N HIS A 102 0.82 11.56 10.72
CA HIS A 102 1.87 10.57 10.54
C HIS A 102 2.60 10.32 11.86
N LEU A 103 2.99 9.06 12.05
CA LEU A 103 3.84 8.70 13.18
C LEU A 103 5.28 9.20 12.95
N PRO A 104 6.07 9.35 14.03
CA PRO A 104 7.47 9.74 13.92
C PRO A 104 8.26 8.84 12.97
N ASN A 105 9.32 9.39 12.38
CA ASN A 105 10.26 8.62 11.58
C ASN A 105 10.80 7.43 12.39
N ALA A 106 11.13 6.35 11.70
CA ALA A 106 11.58 5.08 12.28
C ALA A 106 10.50 4.28 13.03
N THR A 107 9.23 4.72 13.05
CA THR A 107 8.13 3.86 13.47
C THR A 107 8.02 2.66 12.52
N THR A 108 7.78 1.46 13.07
CA THR A 108 7.62 0.26 12.25
C THR A 108 6.53 0.45 11.19
N PRO A 109 6.78 0.03 9.92
CA PRO A 109 5.82 0.24 8.84
C PRO A 109 4.44 -0.36 9.11
N LEU A 110 4.36 -1.46 9.86
CA LEU A 110 3.09 -2.08 10.24
C LEU A 110 2.25 -1.13 11.09
N ILE A 111 2.81 -0.59 12.17
CA ILE A 111 2.12 0.37 13.05
C ILE A 111 1.76 1.64 12.25
N ALA A 112 2.69 2.16 11.45
CA ALA A 112 2.44 3.33 10.62
C ALA A 112 1.31 3.12 9.59
N SER A 113 1.15 1.89 9.07
CA SER A 113 0.11 1.54 8.11
C SER A 113 -1.29 1.52 8.71
N ASP A 114 -1.40 1.37 10.04
CA ASP A 114 -2.67 1.23 10.76
C ASP A 114 -3.26 2.53 11.30
N ARG A 115 -2.55 3.65 11.16
CA ARG A 115 -2.97 4.96 11.71
C ARG A 115 -4.39 5.42 11.32
N TYR A 116 -4.94 4.89 10.23
CA TYR A 116 -6.30 5.19 9.79
C TYR A 116 -7.26 4.01 9.93
N ARG A 117 -6.83 2.92 10.61
CA ARG A 117 -7.68 1.76 10.86
C ARG A 117 -8.43 1.94 12.17
N ARG A 118 -9.67 1.44 12.18
CA ARG A 118 -10.49 1.44 13.42
C ARG A 118 -10.02 0.39 14.42
N GLY A 119 -9.29 -0.61 13.93
CA GLY A 119 -8.78 -1.72 14.71
C GLY A 119 -8.48 -2.93 13.83
N HIS A 120 -8.12 -4.03 14.46
CA HIS A 120 -7.80 -5.29 13.82
C HIS A 120 -8.90 -6.30 14.10
N VAL A 121 -9.25 -7.09 13.10
CA VAL A 121 -10.17 -8.22 13.23
C VAL A 121 -9.45 -9.46 12.74
N LEU A 122 -9.38 -10.46 13.60
CA LEU A 122 -8.94 -11.80 13.25
C LEU A 122 -10.16 -12.61 12.81
N TYR A 123 -10.18 -13.01 11.54
CA TYR A 123 -11.18 -13.89 10.97
C TYR A 123 -10.58 -15.29 10.81
N VAL A 124 -11.10 -16.24 11.56
CA VAL A 124 -10.64 -17.64 11.52
C VAL A 124 -11.75 -18.49 10.92
N ASP A 125 -11.41 -19.24 9.89
CA ASP A 125 -12.31 -20.21 9.28
C ASP A 125 -11.58 -21.55 9.09
N ALA A 126 -12.32 -22.63 8.85
CA ALA A 126 -11.74 -23.94 8.67
C ALA A 126 -10.77 -23.97 7.48
N VAL A 127 -11.18 -23.39 6.36
CA VAL A 127 -10.42 -23.39 5.11
C VAL A 127 -10.46 -21.98 4.47
N THR A 128 -9.56 -21.72 3.54
CA THR A 128 -9.61 -20.50 2.74
C THR A 128 -10.88 -20.49 1.88
N PRO A 129 -11.72 -19.45 1.95
CA PRO A 129 -13.02 -19.44 1.29
C PRO A 129 -12.90 -19.40 -0.23
N GLU A 130 -13.69 -20.23 -0.87
CA GLU A 130 -13.85 -20.36 -2.32
C GLU A 130 -15.33 -20.17 -2.70
N PRO A 131 -15.80 -18.93 -2.91
CA PRO A 131 -17.22 -18.59 -3.11
C PRO A 131 -17.90 -19.33 -4.27
N GLU A 132 -17.15 -19.83 -5.23
CA GLU A 132 -17.63 -20.64 -6.35
C GLU A 132 -17.93 -22.09 -5.96
N LYS A 133 -17.53 -22.54 -4.75
CA LYS A 133 -17.70 -23.93 -4.30
C LYS A 133 -18.82 -24.11 -3.28
N ASP A 134 -19.02 -23.12 -2.41
CA ASP A 134 -20.00 -23.24 -1.34
C ASP A 134 -20.52 -21.88 -0.84
N SER A 135 -21.71 -21.90 -0.23
CA SER A 135 -22.37 -20.69 0.31
C SER A 135 -21.69 -20.11 1.55
N GLY A 136 -21.09 -20.97 2.40
CA GLY A 136 -20.35 -20.49 3.59
C GLY A 136 -19.16 -19.64 3.18
N SER A 137 -18.46 -20.01 2.11
CA SER A 137 -17.38 -19.20 1.51
C SER A 137 -17.88 -17.84 1.00
N VAL A 138 -19.11 -17.79 0.45
CA VAL A 138 -19.72 -16.52 0.03
C VAL A 138 -19.93 -15.62 1.25
N ASP A 139 -20.51 -16.15 2.32
CA ASP A 139 -20.79 -15.41 3.55
C ASP A 139 -19.49 -14.91 4.21
N ALA A 140 -18.47 -15.75 4.28
CA ALA A 140 -17.16 -15.40 4.82
C ALA A 140 -16.51 -14.23 4.06
N VAL A 141 -16.52 -14.27 2.73
CA VAL A 141 -15.98 -13.18 1.90
C VAL A 141 -16.80 -11.90 2.06
N TYR A 142 -18.13 -12.00 2.16
CA TYR A 142 -18.99 -10.84 2.42
C TYR A 142 -18.71 -10.21 3.78
N ALA A 143 -18.61 -11.02 4.83
CA ALA A 143 -18.32 -10.53 6.18
C ALA A 143 -16.96 -9.79 6.23
N MET A 144 -15.92 -10.38 5.66
CA MET A 144 -14.60 -9.73 5.60
C MET A 144 -14.64 -8.42 4.79
N ARG A 145 -15.42 -8.37 3.70
CA ARG A 145 -15.59 -7.14 2.92
C ARG A 145 -16.27 -6.03 3.72
N ILE A 146 -17.33 -6.35 4.45
CA ILE A 146 -18.02 -5.40 5.33
C ILE A 146 -17.06 -4.85 6.38
N LEU A 147 -16.26 -5.72 7.02
CA LEU A 147 -15.28 -5.29 8.02
C LEU A 147 -14.26 -4.31 7.44
N ILE A 148 -13.78 -4.58 6.22
CA ILE A 148 -12.86 -3.67 5.51
C ILE A 148 -13.54 -2.34 5.18
N GLU A 149 -14.78 -2.35 4.70
CA GLU A 149 -15.57 -1.16 4.40
C GLU A 149 -15.84 -0.32 5.66
N LEU A 150 -16.00 -0.97 6.81
CA LEU A 150 -16.11 -0.32 8.12
C LEU A 150 -14.77 0.25 8.63
N GLY A 151 -13.66 0.02 7.94
CA GLY A 151 -12.35 0.58 8.25
C GLY A 151 -11.47 -0.29 9.13
N TYR A 152 -11.81 -1.55 9.36
CA TYR A 152 -10.95 -2.50 10.07
C TYR A 152 -9.85 -3.05 9.16
N ARG A 153 -8.72 -3.46 9.77
CA ARG A 153 -7.76 -4.36 9.16
C ARG A 153 -8.20 -5.79 9.45
N VAL A 154 -8.41 -6.57 8.39
CA VAL A 154 -8.84 -7.96 8.52
C VAL A 154 -7.66 -8.88 8.27
N HIS A 155 -7.37 -9.74 9.25
CA HIS A 155 -6.42 -10.84 9.16
C HIS A 155 -7.21 -12.13 9.03
N PHE A 156 -6.90 -12.94 8.03
CA PHE A 156 -7.56 -14.22 7.80
C PHE A 156 -6.60 -15.37 8.10
N ILE A 157 -7.06 -16.35 8.88
CA ILE A 157 -6.31 -17.56 9.20
C ILE A 157 -7.14 -18.80 8.82
N PRO A 158 -6.65 -19.67 7.90
CA PRO A 158 -7.25 -20.97 7.64
C PRO A 158 -6.85 -21.94 8.77
N GLY A 159 -7.82 -22.36 9.58
CA GLY A 159 -7.58 -23.18 10.75
C GLY A 159 -7.14 -24.62 10.49
N SER A 160 -7.60 -25.21 9.38
CA SER A 160 -7.36 -26.64 9.10
C SER A 160 -6.05 -26.91 8.37
N ASN A 161 -5.63 -26.07 7.42
CA ASN A 161 -4.48 -26.36 6.57
C ASN A 161 -3.32 -25.36 6.70
N PHE A 162 -3.59 -24.16 7.23
CA PHE A 162 -2.60 -23.08 7.43
C PHE A 162 -1.68 -22.87 6.21
N ALA A 163 -2.23 -23.02 5.00
CA ALA A 163 -1.49 -23.03 3.75
C ALA A 163 -1.93 -21.91 2.81
N TYR A 164 -1.04 -21.58 1.89
CA TYR A 164 -1.38 -20.74 0.74
C TYR A 164 -2.25 -21.53 -0.23
N TRP A 165 -3.48 -21.06 -0.46
CA TRP A 165 -4.47 -21.71 -1.31
C TRP A 165 -4.65 -20.94 -2.62
N ASP A 166 -3.58 -20.87 -3.38
CA ASP A 166 -3.44 -20.24 -4.71
C ASP A 166 -4.42 -19.08 -4.99
N GLN A 167 -5.35 -19.24 -5.90
CA GLN A 167 -6.23 -18.16 -6.34
C GLN A 167 -7.16 -17.66 -5.23
N ALA A 168 -7.62 -18.54 -4.34
CA ALA A 168 -8.48 -18.14 -3.21
C ALA A 168 -7.74 -17.20 -2.25
N THR A 169 -6.51 -17.54 -1.84
CA THR A 169 -5.67 -16.65 -1.02
C THR A 169 -5.39 -15.33 -1.73
N ARG A 170 -5.07 -15.37 -3.03
CA ARG A 170 -4.85 -14.15 -3.83
C ARG A 170 -6.09 -13.26 -3.89
N ASN A 171 -7.27 -13.84 -3.98
CA ASN A 171 -8.52 -13.10 -4.01
C ASN A 171 -8.75 -12.35 -2.69
N LEU A 172 -8.49 -12.98 -1.55
CA LEU A 172 -8.51 -12.32 -0.24
C LEU A 172 -7.50 -11.16 -0.18
N GLN A 173 -6.26 -11.39 -0.60
CA GLN A 173 -5.22 -10.35 -0.63
C GLN A 173 -5.61 -9.17 -1.53
N LYS A 174 -6.16 -9.41 -2.70
CA LYS A 174 -6.67 -8.37 -3.61
C LYS A 174 -7.80 -7.55 -2.99
N MET A 175 -8.62 -8.18 -2.15
CA MET A 175 -9.68 -7.50 -1.41
C MET A 175 -9.12 -6.62 -0.28
N GLY A 176 -7.89 -6.85 0.15
CA GLY A 176 -7.23 -6.12 1.24
C GLY A 176 -7.19 -6.86 2.57
N VAL A 177 -7.51 -8.15 2.56
CA VAL A 177 -7.33 -9.05 3.70
C VAL A 177 -5.87 -9.47 3.79
N GLU A 178 -5.31 -9.45 4.98
CA GLU A 178 -3.99 -10.02 5.28
C GLU A 178 -4.17 -11.51 5.56
N ALA A 179 -3.90 -12.34 4.56
CA ALA A 179 -3.97 -13.78 4.72
C ALA A 179 -2.69 -14.29 5.41
N VAL A 180 -2.86 -15.04 6.49
CA VAL A 180 -1.79 -15.59 7.33
C VAL A 180 -1.63 -17.07 7.02
N TYR A 181 -0.46 -17.48 6.54
CA TYR A 181 -0.19 -18.86 6.10
C TYR A 181 1.29 -19.21 6.15
N HIS A 182 1.60 -20.51 6.08
CA HIS A 182 2.96 -21.04 5.94
C HIS A 182 3.55 -20.68 4.55
N PRO A 183 4.85 -20.34 4.40
CA PRO A 183 5.92 -20.44 5.40
C PRO A 183 6.16 -19.18 6.25
N PHE A 184 5.39 -18.11 6.09
CA PHE A 184 5.62 -16.86 6.82
C PHE A 184 5.34 -17.00 8.31
N TYR A 185 4.38 -17.84 8.67
CA TYR A 185 4.06 -18.22 10.03
C TYR A 185 3.93 -19.73 10.11
N SER A 186 4.41 -20.35 11.19
CA SER A 186 4.31 -21.80 11.37
C SER A 186 2.94 -22.23 11.89
N ASN A 187 2.25 -21.35 12.61
CA ASN A 187 0.94 -21.58 13.22
C ASN A 187 0.33 -20.26 13.69
N MET A 188 -0.93 -20.32 14.12
CA MET A 188 -1.67 -19.15 14.62
C MET A 188 -1.02 -18.50 15.84
N LYS A 189 -0.44 -19.30 16.75
CA LYS A 189 0.21 -18.78 17.97
C LYS A 189 1.42 -17.89 17.65
N GLN A 190 2.12 -18.16 16.55
CA GLN A 190 3.25 -17.33 16.14
C GLN A 190 2.79 -15.99 15.55
N PHE A 191 1.58 -15.95 15.01
CA PHE A 191 1.00 -14.73 14.47
C PHE A 191 0.46 -13.82 15.58
N LEU A 192 -0.18 -14.39 16.62
CA LEU A 192 -0.75 -13.68 17.76
C LEU A 192 0.35 -13.19 18.73
#